data_c205697ef8bf1efb419b663c059c937d
#
_entry.id   c205697ef8bf1efb419b663c059c937d
#
_cell.length_a   1.000
_cell.length_b   1.000
_cell.length_c   1.000
_cell.angle_alpha   90.00
_cell.angle_beta   90.00
_cell.angle_gamma   90.00
#
_symmetry.space_group_name_H-M   'P 1'
#
loop_
_entity.id
_entity.type
_entity.pdbx_description
1 polymer ?
#
loop_
_entity_poly.entity_id
_entity_poly.type
_entity_poly.pdbx_seq_one_letter_code
_entity_poly.pdbx_strand_id
1 'polypeptide(L)'
;IRDIFNEGVYADKAVEKALKRDKRWGARDRKFVAETIYDIVRWNRLYAEIAEVKIPYDRDNIWRLFSVWCILRGIALPDWNQVGDVPERRVKGRFAELSRTRKYRESIPDWMDELCVKELGEEIWTKEIAALNVQANVILRTNTLNISREILQKKLKAEDINTEFVPNHPDALILPERANVFKSEAFHSGYFEVQDASSQLVAAYLDVKPGMKVIDTCAGAGGKTLHLAALMENKGQIIAMDIYESKLRKLKVRAKRNKAHNID
;
A
#
# COMPACT_ATOMS: atom_id res chain seq x y z
N ILE A 1 16.97 -2.94 5.63
CA ILE A 1 17.31 -1.61 5.09
C ILE A 1 18.46 -1.73 4.10
N ARG A 2 19.59 -2.36 4.47
CA ARG A 2 20.73 -2.55 3.56
C ARG A 2 20.34 -3.25 2.25
N ASP A 3 19.65 -4.39 2.32
CA ASP A 3 19.19 -5.13 1.13
C ASP A 3 18.32 -4.26 0.21
N ILE A 4 17.57 -3.29 0.78
CA ILE A 4 16.69 -2.39 0.03
C ILE A 4 17.50 -1.33 -0.72
N PHE A 5 18.33 -0.59 -0.02
CA PHE A 5 19.00 0.58 -0.58
C PHE A 5 20.31 0.27 -1.30
N ASN A 6 21.04 -0.75 -0.88
CA ASN A 6 22.32 -1.10 -1.49
C ASN A 6 22.19 -2.19 -2.57
N GLU A 7 21.20 -3.07 -2.45
CA GLU A 7 21.04 -4.23 -3.34
C GLU A 7 19.75 -4.14 -4.20
N GLY A 8 18.96 -3.08 -4.05
CA GLY A 8 17.74 -2.85 -4.84
C GLY A 8 16.59 -3.83 -4.56
N VAL A 9 16.60 -4.52 -3.42
CA VAL A 9 15.54 -5.46 -3.05
C VAL A 9 14.27 -4.68 -2.69
N TYR A 10 13.12 -5.07 -3.23
CA TYR A 10 11.84 -4.46 -2.86
C TYR A 10 11.56 -4.58 -1.35
N ALA A 11 11.03 -3.50 -0.76
CA ALA A 11 10.82 -3.41 0.69
C ALA A 11 9.93 -4.53 1.24
N ASP A 12 8.86 -4.91 0.52
CA ASP A 12 7.97 -6.01 0.88
C ASP A 12 8.72 -7.35 0.98
N LYS A 13 9.63 -7.63 0.02
CA LYS A 13 10.47 -8.83 0.00
C LYS A 13 11.49 -8.84 1.13
N ALA A 14 12.12 -7.69 1.39
CA ALA A 14 13.07 -7.57 2.49
C ALA A 14 12.38 -7.76 3.84
N VAL A 15 11.20 -7.18 4.04
CA VAL A 15 10.38 -7.37 5.25
C VAL A 15 9.95 -8.84 5.38
N GLU A 16 9.43 -9.46 4.32
CA GLU A 16 9.04 -10.88 4.33
C GLU A 16 10.22 -11.78 4.74
N LYS A 17 11.40 -11.55 4.14
CA LYS A 17 12.65 -12.27 4.45
C LYS A 17 13.05 -12.08 5.92
N ALA A 18 13.00 -10.84 6.42
CA ALA A 18 13.33 -10.53 7.81
C ALA A 18 12.38 -11.22 8.80
N LEU A 19 11.08 -11.17 8.55
CA LEU A 19 10.06 -11.76 9.42
C LEU A 19 10.08 -13.31 9.43
N LYS A 20 10.70 -13.95 8.43
CA LYS A 20 10.89 -15.40 8.38
C LYS A 20 12.13 -15.89 9.15
N ARG A 21 13.08 -14.98 9.47
CA ARG A 21 14.35 -15.35 10.11
C ARG A 21 14.19 -15.83 11.55
N ASP A 22 13.27 -15.21 12.30
CA ASP A 22 13.05 -15.57 13.69
C ASP A 22 11.57 -15.88 13.95
N LYS A 23 11.26 -17.14 14.20
CA LYS A 23 9.90 -17.62 14.47
C LYS A 23 9.40 -17.24 15.87
N ARG A 24 10.28 -16.80 16.77
CA ARG A 24 9.93 -16.40 18.14
C ARG A 24 9.24 -15.03 18.18
N TRP A 25 9.38 -14.21 17.13
CA TRP A 25 8.74 -12.91 17.07
C TRP A 25 7.22 -13.02 17.08
N GLY A 26 6.61 -12.42 18.09
CA GLY A 26 5.17 -12.29 18.22
C GLY A 26 4.59 -11.26 17.25
N ALA A 27 3.29 -11.09 17.31
CA ALA A 27 2.59 -10.13 16.42
C ALA A 27 3.09 -8.69 16.61
N ARG A 28 3.41 -8.30 17.86
CA ARG A 28 3.92 -6.97 18.20
C ARG A 28 5.29 -6.73 17.58
N ASP A 29 6.21 -7.67 17.72
CA ASP A 29 7.58 -7.54 17.17
C ASP A 29 7.54 -7.47 15.65
N ARG A 30 6.73 -8.32 15.02
CA ARG A 30 6.55 -8.36 13.56
C ARG A 30 5.99 -7.04 13.04
N LYS A 31 5.02 -6.48 13.74
CA LYS A 31 4.45 -5.16 13.41
C LYS A 31 5.51 -4.08 13.53
N PHE A 32 6.24 -4.04 14.65
CA PHE A 32 7.31 -3.05 14.87
C PHE A 32 8.37 -3.09 13.78
N VAL A 33 8.89 -4.28 13.43
CA VAL A 33 9.91 -4.45 12.38
C VAL A 33 9.38 -3.98 11.03
N ALA A 34 8.15 -4.36 10.67
CA ALA A 34 7.56 -3.96 9.39
C ALA A 34 7.33 -2.45 9.32
N GLU A 35 6.72 -1.85 10.34
CA GLU A 35 6.45 -0.42 10.40
C GLU A 35 7.74 0.40 10.36
N THR A 36 8.76 0.01 11.14
CA THR A 36 10.07 0.68 11.13
C THR A 36 10.71 0.67 9.74
N ILE A 37 10.72 -0.48 9.08
CA ILE A 37 11.35 -0.60 7.75
C ILE A 37 10.59 0.23 6.73
N TYR A 38 9.25 0.11 6.66
CA TYR A 38 8.44 0.87 5.70
C TYR A 38 8.55 2.37 5.93
N ASP A 39 8.58 2.80 7.18
CA ASP A 39 8.68 4.21 7.54
C ASP A 39 10.06 4.79 7.16
N ILE A 40 11.16 4.08 7.49
CA ILE A 40 12.50 4.50 7.08
C ILE A 40 12.64 4.54 5.56
N VAL A 41 12.06 3.58 4.84
CA VAL A 41 12.06 3.57 3.38
C VAL A 41 11.29 4.76 2.83
N ARG A 42 10.09 5.01 3.35
CA ARG A 42 9.22 6.11 2.90
C ARG A 42 9.86 7.48 3.13
N TRP A 43 10.45 7.68 4.30
CA TRP A 43 11.05 8.94 4.71
C TRP A 43 12.58 8.98 4.57
N ASN A 44 13.13 8.06 3.76
CA ASN A 44 14.57 7.87 3.67
C ASN A 44 15.33 9.15 3.37
N ARG A 45 14.88 9.96 2.42
CA ARG A 45 15.56 11.20 2.07
C ARG A 45 15.67 12.15 3.25
N LEU A 46 14.57 12.36 3.96
CA LEU A 46 14.53 13.21 5.15
C LEU A 46 15.42 12.65 6.26
N TYR A 47 15.28 11.36 6.55
CA TYR A 47 16.05 10.73 7.63
C TYR A 47 17.54 10.65 7.32
N ALA A 48 17.92 10.39 6.09
CA ALA A 48 19.30 10.37 5.65
C ALA A 48 19.98 11.76 5.76
N GLU A 49 19.24 12.80 5.39
CA GLU A 49 19.72 14.19 5.51
C GLU A 49 19.87 14.62 6.97
N ILE A 50 18.91 14.23 7.85
CA ILE A 50 19.03 14.47 9.29
C ILE A 50 20.20 13.70 9.90
N ALA A 51 20.38 12.44 9.52
CA ALA A 51 21.45 11.58 10.01
C ALA A 51 22.82 11.88 9.38
N GLU A 52 22.86 12.72 8.33
CA GLU A 52 24.07 13.04 7.54
C GLU A 52 24.74 11.79 6.96
N VAL A 53 23.91 10.89 6.38
CA VAL A 53 24.37 9.64 5.78
C VAL A 53 23.96 9.54 4.31
N LYS A 54 24.73 8.79 3.52
CA LYS A 54 24.49 8.59 2.08
C LYS A 54 24.55 7.11 1.71
N ILE A 55 23.84 6.76 0.66
CA ILE A 55 23.89 5.42 0.04
C ILE A 55 25.28 5.25 -0.65
N PRO A 56 25.94 4.09 -0.53
CA PRO A 56 25.50 2.88 0.14
C PRO A 56 25.60 2.99 1.68
N TYR A 57 24.60 2.42 2.37
CA TYR A 57 24.57 2.43 3.82
C TYR A 57 25.43 1.29 4.41
N ASP A 58 26.42 1.65 5.23
CA ASP A 58 27.07 0.71 6.12
C ASP A 58 26.22 0.39 7.37
N ARG A 59 26.76 -0.40 8.28
CA ARG A 59 26.06 -0.79 9.49
C ARG A 59 25.74 0.39 10.40
N ASP A 60 26.68 1.30 10.55
CA ASP A 60 26.57 2.43 11.47
C ASP A 60 25.58 3.47 10.92
N ASN A 61 25.57 3.70 9.61
CA ASN A 61 24.62 4.55 8.93
C ASN A 61 23.18 4.03 9.13
N ILE A 62 22.96 2.72 9.08
CA ILE A 62 21.65 2.11 9.33
C ILE A 62 21.19 2.35 10.78
N TRP A 63 22.11 2.25 11.75
CA TRP A 63 21.77 2.54 13.13
C TRP A 63 21.47 4.02 13.36
N ARG A 64 22.17 4.93 12.69
CA ARG A 64 21.85 6.36 12.72
C ARG A 64 20.46 6.64 12.15
N LEU A 65 20.09 6.03 11.01
CA LEU A 65 18.73 6.15 10.46
C LEU A 65 17.69 5.65 11.44
N PHE A 66 17.93 4.52 12.08
CA PHE A 66 17.05 3.95 13.10
C PHE A 66 16.92 4.89 14.32
N SER A 67 18.01 5.48 14.77
CA SER A 67 17.99 6.44 15.88
C SER A 67 17.19 7.70 15.54
N VAL A 68 17.38 8.26 14.34
CA VAL A 68 16.56 9.39 13.84
C VAL A 68 15.08 9.02 13.82
N TRP A 69 14.73 7.84 13.31
CA TRP A 69 13.37 7.35 13.30
C TRP A 69 12.78 7.24 14.72
N CYS A 70 13.49 6.63 15.67
CA CYS A 70 13.07 6.52 17.06
C CYS A 70 12.80 7.90 17.67
N ILE A 71 13.75 8.82 17.54
CA ILE A 71 13.65 10.17 18.13
C ILE A 71 12.43 10.91 17.57
N LEU A 72 12.23 10.89 16.26
CA LEU A 72 11.11 11.58 15.62
C LEU A 72 9.75 10.95 15.93
N ARG A 73 9.73 9.65 16.27
CA ARG A 73 8.52 8.93 16.72
C ARG A 73 8.29 9.00 18.23
N GLY A 74 9.19 9.66 19.00
CA GLY A 74 9.10 9.72 20.46
C GLY A 74 9.36 8.37 21.13
N ILE A 75 10.07 7.46 20.45
CA ILE A 75 10.46 6.15 20.98
C ILE A 75 11.82 6.31 21.67
N ALA A 76 11.92 5.88 22.93
CA ALA A 76 13.18 5.89 23.64
C ALA A 76 14.24 5.06 22.91
N LEU A 77 15.42 5.62 22.77
CA LEU A 77 16.55 4.90 22.17
C LEU A 77 16.93 3.72 23.08
N PRO A 78 17.12 2.52 22.53
CA PRO A 78 17.60 1.39 23.31
C PRO A 78 19.06 1.64 23.73
N ASP A 79 19.42 1.15 24.90
CA ASP A 79 20.79 1.18 25.42
C ASP A 79 21.64 0.08 24.74
N TRP A 80 21.88 0.26 23.46
CA TRP A 80 22.71 -0.64 22.65
C TRP A 80 23.93 0.10 22.14
N ASN A 81 25.11 -0.52 22.24
CA ASN A 81 26.37 0.06 21.76
C ASN A 81 26.31 0.51 20.29
N GLN A 82 25.44 -0.09 19.48
CA GLN A 82 25.30 0.21 18.06
C GLN A 82 24.50 1.49 17.77
N VAL A 83 23.65 1.93 18.71
CA VAL A 83 22.79 3.10 18.52
C VAL A 83 23.61 4.39 18.59
N GLY A 84 24.69 4.38 19.36
CA GLY A 84 25.58 5.51 19.52
C GLY A 84 24.94 6.71 20.24
N ASP A 85 25.72 7.76 20.42
CA ASP A 85 25.22 9.01 20.96
C ASP A 85 24.66 9.88 19.82
N VAL A 86 23.35 9.84 19.63
CA VAL A 86 22.64 10.69 18.66
C VAL A 86 21.89 11.79 19.43
N PRO A 87 22.38 13.04 19.42
CA PRO A 87 21.79 14.11 20.21
C PRO A 87 20.35 14.43 19.73
N GLU A 88 19.36 14.15 20.56
CA GLU A 88 17.95 14.37 20.28
C GLU A 88 17.65 15.80 19.83
N ARG A 89 18.25 16.79 20.51
CA ARG A 89 18.11 18.22 20.18
C ARG A 89 18.56 18.53 18.75
N ARG A 90 19.67 17.92 18.29
CA ARG A 90 20.19 18.10 16.93
C ARG A 90 19.21 17.50 15.90
N VAL A 91 18.73 16.29 16.14
CA VAL A 91 17.77 15.62 15.24
C VAL A 91 16.50 16.46 15.10
N LYS A 92 15.92 16.93 16.20
CA LYS A 92 14.71 17.77 16.20
C LYS A 92 14.95 19.13 15.53
N GLY A 93 16.11 19.74 15.76
CA GLY A 93 16.48 20.99 15.12
C GLY A 93 16.60 20.86 13.60
N ARG A 94 17.32 19.84 13.12
CA ARG A 94 17.44 19.57 11.68
C ARG A 94 16.10 19.18 11.05
N PHE A 95 15.27 18.41 11.74
CA PHE A 95 13.92 18.12 11.27
C PHE A 95 13.10 19.40 11.06
N ALA A 96 13.12 20.31 12.03
CA ALA A 96 12.39 21.59 11.93
C ALA A 96 12.91 22.48 10.78
N GLU A 97 14.22 22.47 10.54
CA GLU A 97 14.86 23.20 9.43
C GLU A 97 14.45 22.59 8.07
N LEU A 98 14.72 21.31 7.88
CA LEU A 98 14.51 20.60 6.60
C LEU A 98 13.04 20.52 6.21
N SER A 99 12.13 20.40 7.19
CA SER A 99 10.68 20.37 6.96
C SER A 99 10.11 21.65 6.35
N ARG A 100 10.85 22.75 6.33
CA ARG A 100 10.47 23.99 5.63
C ARG A 100 10.54 23.84 4.10
N THR A 101 11.34 22.91 3.62
CA THR A 101 11.51 22.65 2.20
C THR A 101 10.70 21.41 1.80
N ARG A 102 9.76 21.54 0.85
CA ARG A 102 8.83 20.47 0.45
C ARG A 102 9.52 19.16 0.14
N LYS A 103 10.57 19.15 -0.68
CA LYS A 103 11.26 17.92 -1.09
C LYS A 103 11.84 17.09 0.08
N TYR A 104 12.27 17.74 1.16
CA TYR A 104 12.68 17.04 2.37
C TYR A 104 11.48 16.65 3.22
N ARG A 105 10.56 17.59 3.46
CA ARG A 105 9.34 17.35 4.22
C ARG A 105 8.53 16.16 3.68
N GLU A 106 8.41 16.07 2.36
CA GLU A 106 7.67 15.00 1.69
C GLU A 106 8.56 13.81 1.27
N SER A 107 9.87 13.90 1.50
CA SER A 107 10.86 12.85 1.22
C SER A 107 10.83 12.36 -0.24
N ILE A 108 10.86 13.29 -1.19
CA ILE A 108 10.80 13.02 -2.64
C ILE A 108 12.08 13.46 -3.35
N PRO A 109 12.45 12.86 -4.49
CA PRO A 109 13.62 13.26 -5.28
C PRO A 109 13.43 14.64 -5.93
N ASP A 110 14.55 15.36 -6.15
CA ASP A 110 14.53 16.71 -6.75
C ASP A 110 13.84 16.72 -8.11
N TRP A 111 14.19 15.78 -9.00
CA TRP A 111 13.62 15.71 -10.34
C TRP A 111 12.09 15.58 -10.33
N MET A 112 11.52 14.86 -9.35
CA MET A 112 10.07 14.71 -9.23
C MET A 112 9.44 16.01 -8.77
N ASP A 113 10.04 16.66 -7.76
CA ASP A 113 9.54 17.94 -7.26
C ASP A 113 9.54 19.00 -8.36
N GLU A 114 10.64 19.14 -9.09
CA GLU A 114 10.79 20.08 -10.20
C GLU A 114 9.81 19.82 -11.35
N LEU A 115 9.70 18.54 -11.77
CA LEU A 115 8.77 18.15 -12.84
C LEU A 115 7.33 18.43 -12.45
N CYS A 116 6.90 18.03 -11.26
CA CYS A 116 5.53 18.18 -10.85
C CYS A 116 5.16 19.66 -10.58
N VAL A 117 6.08 20.47 -10.09
CA VAL A 117 5.87 21.93 -10.00
C VAL A 117 5.68 22.54 -11.38
N LYS A 118 6.51 22.13 -12.35
CA LYS A 118 6.40 22.62 -13.73
C LYS A 118 5.06 22.26 -14.38
N GLU A 119 4.58 21.02 -14.18
CA GLU A 119 3.38 20.52 -14.85
C GLU A 119 2.07 20.90 -14.13
N LEU A 120 2.05 20.95 -12.80
CA LEU A 120 0.86 21.18 -11.98
C LEU A 120 0.82 22.55 -11.31
N GLY A 121 1.97 23.22 -11.21
CA GLY A 121 2.13 24.43 -10.40
C GLY A 121 2.37 24.12 -8.92
N GLU A 122 2.94 25.09 -8.23
CA GLU A 122 3.41 24.98 -6.83
C GLU A 122 2.27 24.60 -5.87
N GLU A 123 1.13 25.25 -5.99
CA GLU A 123 0.01 25.06 -5.04
C GLU A 123 -0.64 23.70 -5.18
N ILE A 124 -0.93 23.26 -6.41
CA ILE A 124 -1.56 21.97 -6.67
C ILE A 124 -0.61 20.86 -6.25
N TRP A 125 0.66 20.93 -6.69
CA TRP A 125 1.62 19.91 -6.35
C TRP A 125 1.84 19.76 -4.84
N THR A 126 1.86 20.87 -4.09
CA THR A 126 1.98 20.82 -2.63
C THR A 126 0.84 20.06 -1.97
N LYS A 127 -0.38 20.22 -2.45
CA LYS A 127 -1.56 19.49 -1.96
C LYS A 127 -1.52 18.01 -2.35
N GLU A 128 -1.17 17.73 -3.61
CA GLU A 128 -1.11 16.36 -4.13
C GLU A 128 -0.06 15.50 -3.40
N ILE A 129 1.16 16.02 -3.25
CA ILE A 129 2.22 15.26 -2.58
C ILE A 129 1.94 15.04 -1.09
N ALA A 130 1.33 16.00 -0.43
CA ALA A 130 0.89 15.83 0.95
C ALA A 130 -0.19 14.73 1.05
N ALA A 131 -1.15 14.70 0.13
CA ALA A 131 -2.19 13.67 0.07
C ALA A 131 -1.59 12.27 -0.21
N LEU A 132 -0.59 12.17 -1.09
CA LEU A 132 0.12 10.90 -1.39
C LEU A 132 0.87 10.33 -0.18
N ASN A 133 1.23 11.16 0.80
CA ASN A 133 1.91 10.75 2.03
C ASN A 133 0.96 10.34 3.16
N VAL A 134 -0.34 10.57 3.01
CA VAL A 134 -1.34 10.09 3.96
C VAL A 134 -1.49 8.58 3.83
N GLN A 135 -1.63 7.91 4.96
CA GLN A 135 -1.89 6.47 4.96
C GLN A 135 -3.22 6.18 4.27
N ALA A 136 -3.19 5.39 3.19
CA ALA A 136 -4.39 5.03 2.44
C ALA A 136 -5.36 4.21 3.30
N ASN A 137 -6.65 4.50 3.13
CA ASN A 137 -7.71 3.70 3.72
C ASN A 137 -7.77 2.30 3.09
N VAL A 138 -8.25 1.33 3.83
CA VAL A 138 -8.56 0.01 3.29
C VAL A 138 -9.98 0.06 2.71
N ILE A 139 -10.08 -0.11 1.41
CA ILE A 139 -11.35 -0.10 0.69
C ILE A 139 -11.60 -1.48 0.09
N LEU A 140 -12.82 -1.97 0.28
CA LEU A 140 -13.30 -3.23 -0.25
C LEU A 140 -14.21 -2.94 -1.45
N ARG A 141 -14.06 -3.70 -2.51
CA ARG A 141 -15.03 -3.75 -3.59
C ARG A 141 -15.89 -4.98 -3.44
N THR A 142 -17.18 -4.80 -3.31
CA THR A 142 -18.15 -5.88 -3.28
C THR A 142 -18.11 -6.68 -4.59
N ASN A 143 -18.12 -7.98 -4.50
CA ASN A 143 -18.30 -8.85 -5.66
C ASN A 143 -19.79 -9.06 -5.93
N THR A 144 -20.34 -8.24 -6.80
CA THR A 144 -21.77 -8.24 -7.14
C THR A 144 -22.27 -9.51 -7.83
N LEU A 145 -21.37 -10.39 -8.30
CA LEU A 145 -21.74 -11.74 -8.74
C LEU A 145 -22.29 -12.60 -7.61
N ASN A 146 -21.88 -12.34 -6.38
CA ASN A 146 -22.14 -13.23 -5.25
C ASN A 146 -23.02 -12.58 -4.17
N ILE A 147 -22.99 -11.26 -4.03
CA ILE A 147 -23.62 -10.59 -2.88
C ILE A 147 -23.86 -9.10 -3.16
N SER A 148 -24.85 -8.49 -2.51
CA SER A 148 -25.02 -7.04 -2.51
C SER A 148 -24.13 -6.39 -1.44
N ARG A 149 -23.83 -5.11 -1.63
CA ARG A 149 -22.99 -4.32 -0.72
C ARG A 149 -23.56 -4.27 0.71
N GLU A 150 -24.88 -4.12 0.83
CA GLU A 150 -25.61 -4.05 2.10
C GLU A 150 -25.55 -5.36 2.87
N ILE A 151 -25.65 -6.49 2.16
CA ILE A 151 -25.53 -7.82 2.77
C ILE A 151 -24.07 -8.08 3.17
N LEU A 152 -23.11 -7.70 2.34
CA LEU A 152 -21.68 -7.79 2.67
C LEU A 152 -21.36 -7.01 3.94
N GLN A 153 -21.84 -5.75 4.07
CA GLN A 153 -21.63 -4.93 5.26
C GLN A 153 -22.16 -5.63 6.52
N LYS A 154 -23.37 -6.20 6.47
CA LYS A 154 -23.96 -6.95 7.59
C LYS A 154 -23.12 -8.17 7.97
N LYS A 155 -22.62 -8.92 6.97
CA LYS A 155 -21.75 -10.09 7.21
C LYS A 155 -20.42 -9.69 7.86
N LEU A 156 -19.78 -8.65 7.36
CA LEU A 156 -18.53 -8.15 7.93
C LEU A 156 -18.72 -7.65 9.37
N LYS A 157 -19.85 -6.97 9.64
CA LYS A 157 -20.19 -6.53 11.00
C LYS A 157 -20.38 -7.71 11.96
N ALA A 158 -20.95 -8.82 11.49
CA ALA A 158 -21.10 -10.04 12.29
C ALA A 158 -19.74 -10.72 12.60
N GLU A 159 -18.69 -10.38 11.87
CA GLU A 159 -17.30 -10.79 12.09
C GLU A 159 -16.47 -9.70 12.80
N ASP A 160 -17.11 -8.72 13.48
CA ASP A 160 -16.49 -7.57 14.14
C ASP A 160 -15.65 -6.67 13.20
N ILE A 161 -15.96 -6.65 11.90
CA ILE A 161 -15.34 -5.79 10.91
C ILE A 161 -16.32 -4.68 10.54
N ASN A 162 -16.11 -3.49 11.11
CA ASN A 162 -16.93 -2.31 10.81
C ASN A 162 -16.53 -1.73 9.44
N THR A 163 -17.56 -1.37 8.67
CA THR A 163 -17.38 -0.75 7.34
C THR A 163 -18.43 0.32 7.10
N GLU A 164 -18.09 1.30 6.28
CA GLU A 164 -18.98 2.38 5.86
C GLU A 164 -19.10 2.42 4.34
N PHE A 165 -20.18 2.99 3.84
CA PHE A 165 -20.36 3.21 2.41
C PHE A 165 -19.45 4.34 1.91
N VAL A 166 -18.86 4.15 0.73
CA VAL A 166 -18.11 5.22 0.07
C VAL A 166 -19.08 5.99 -0.84
N PRO A 167 -19.23 7.32 -0.66
CA PRO A 167 -20.09 8.13 -1.52
C PRO A 167 -19.70 8.00 -3.00
N ASN A 168 -20.69 7.94 -3.89
CA ASN A 168 -20.51 7.83 -5.35
C ASN A 168 -19.77 6.57 -5.83
N HIS A 169 -19.60 5.56 -4.97
CA HIS A 169 -18.99 4.27 -5.32
C HIS A 169 -19.94 3.15 -4.91
N PRO A 170 -20.78 2.65 -5.84
CA PRO A 170 -21.89 1.74 -5.52
C PRO A 170 -21.45 0.42 -4.87
N ASP A 171 -20.26 -0.07 -5.19
CA ASP A 171 -19.76 -1.36 -4.71
C ASP A 171 -18.72 -1.24 -3.59
N ALA A 172 -18.36 0.00 -3.19
CA ALA A 172 -17.27 0.22 -2.25
C ALA A 172 -17.72 0.29 -0.79
N LEU A 173 -16.95 -0.38 0.06
CA LEU A 173 -16.98 -0.26 1.51
C LEU A 173 -15.62 0.18 2.02
N ILE A 174 -15.57 1.18 2.89
CA ILE A 174 -14.33 1.63 3.54
C ILE A 174 -14.27 1.09 4.97
N LEU A 175 -13.09 0.70 5.41
CA LEU A 175 -12.82 0.39 6.80
C LEU A 175 -12.39 1.66 7.53
N PRO A 176 -13.17 2.17 8.52
CA PRO A 176 -12.75 3.30 9.35
C PRO A 176 -11.48 2.98 10.13
N GLU A 177 -11.37 1.74 10.59
CA GLU A 177 -10.19 1.21 11.27
C GLU A 177 -9.63 0.01 10.52
N ARG A 178 -8.30 -0.06 10.44
CA ARG A 178 -7.63 -1.18 9.77
C ARG A 178 -7.86 -2.49 10.49
N ALA A 179 -8.43 -3.45 9.79
CA ALA A 179 -8.61 -4.81 10.23
C ALA A 179 -8.00 -5.81 9.24
N ASN A 180 -7.68 -7.01 9.71
CA ASN A 180 -7.21 -8.07 8.83
C ASN A 180 -8.40 -8.79 8.17
N VAL A 181 -8.92 -8.18 7.11
CA VAL A 181 -10.07 -8.69 6.34
C VAL A 181 -9.81 -10.02 5.62
N PHE A 182 -8.55 -10.40 5.42
CA PHE A 182 -8.18 -11.62 4.70
C PHE A 182 -8.47 -12.91 5.48
N LYS A 183 -8.73 -12.81 6.78
CA LYS A 183 -9.13 -13.95 7.62
C LYS A 183 -10.63 -14.15 7.68
N SER A 184 -11.42 -13.20 7.19
CA SER A 184 -12.88 -13.27 7.25
C SER A 184 -13.45 -14.37 6.37
N GLU A 185 -14.57 -14.96 6.77
CA GLU A 185 -15.32 -15.88 5.95
C GLU A 185 -15.82 -15.21 4.66
N ALA A 186 -16.19 -13.93 4.76
CA ALA A 186 -16.60 -13.13 3.62
C ALA A 186 -15.50 -13.05 2.53
N PHE A 187 -14.23 -12.95 2.93
CA PHE A 187 -13.10 -12.99 1.98
C PHE A 187 -12.93 -14.37 1.35
N HIS A 188 -12.96 -15.42 2.15
CA HIS A 188 -12.81 -16.80 1.66
C HIS A 188 -13.96 -17.21 0.74
N SER A 189 -15.16 -16.71 0.97
CA SER A 189 -16.34 -16.90 0.12
C SER A 189 -16.31 -16.07 -1.18
N GLY A 190 -15.31 -15.22 -1.38
CA GLY A 190 -15.18 -14.38 -2.57
C GLY A 190 -16.23 -13.27 -2.66
N TYR A 191 -16.70 -12.76 -1.54
CA TYR A 191 -17.71 -11.70 -1.48
C TYR A 191 -17.14 -10.31 -1.72
N PHE A 192 -15.84 -10.13 -1.61
CA PHE A 192 -15.16 -8.87 -1.89
C PHE A 192 -13.71 -9.05 -2.32
N GLU A 193 -13.18 -7.99 -2.89
CA GLU A 193 -11.75 -7.78 -3.14
C GLU A 193 -11.28 -6.49 -2.47
N VAL A 194 -10.02 -6.45 -2.02
CA VAL A 194 -9.41 -5.19 -1.60
C VAL A 194 -9.00 -4.42 -2.85
N GLN A 195 -9.62 -3.26 -3.05
CA GLN A 195 -9.35 -2.40 -4.20
C GLN A 195 -9.68 -0.94 -3.84
N ASP A 196 -8.76 -0.03 -4.15
CA ASP A 196 -8.95 1.40 -3.97
C ASP A 196 -10.18 1.94 -4.72
N ALA A 197 -10.85 2.96 -4.16
CA ALA A 197 -12.08 3.51 -4.72
C ALA A 197 -11.87 4.07 -6.12
N SER A 198 -10.81 4.85 -6.35
CA SER A 198 -10.49 5.40 -7.67
C SER A 198 -10.23 4.29 -8.69
N SER A 199 -9.58 3.19 -8.26
CA SER A 199 -9.35 2.01 -9.11
C SER A 199 -10.64 1.31 -9.52
N GLN A 200 -11.70 1.40 -8.69
CA GLN A 200 -13.02 0.85 -9.01
C GLN A 200 -13.72 1.65 -10.13
N LEU A 201 -13.49 2.95 -10.22
CA LEU A 201 -14.07 3.80 -11.27
C LEU A 201 -13.63 3.40 -12.68
N VAL A 202 -12.43 2.85 -12.84
CA VAL A 202 -11.88 2.49 -14.17
C VAL A 202 -12.75 1.49 -14.90
N ALA A 203 -13.16 0.41 -14.23
CA ALA A 203 -14.02 -0.60 -14.85
C ALA A 203 -15.45 -0.07 -15.09
N ALA A 204 -15.96 0.75 -14.17
CA ALA A 204 -17.27 1.41 -14.33
C ALA A 204 -17.27 2.39 -15.50
N TYR A 205 -16.17 3.17 -15.68
CA TYR A 205 -16.03 4.12 -16.78
C TYR A 205 -16.01 3.44 -18.16
N LEU A 206 -15.57 2.19 -18.25
CA LEU A 206 -15.54 1.42 -19.49
C LEU A 206 -16.97 1.06 -19.98
N ASP A 207 -17.97 1.20 -19.14
CA ASP A 207 -19.39 0.96 -19.41
C ASP A 207 -19.68 -0.41 -20.09
N VAL A 208 -19.00 -1.45 -19.64
CA VAL A 208 -19.17 -2.80 -20.16
C VAL A 208 -20.58 -3.34 -19.89
N LYS A 209 -21.11 -4.13 -20.84
CA LYS A 209 -22.41 -4.77 -20.72
C LYS A 209 -22.27 -6.30 -20.82
N PRO A 210 -23.19 -7.05 -20.21
CA PRO A 210 -23.26 -8.51 -20.40
C PRO A 210 -23.23 -8.91 -21.87
N GLY A 211 -22.39 -9.88 -22.22
CA GLY A 211 -22.24 -10.38 -23.59
C GLY A 211 -21.09 -9.73 -24.41
N MET A 212 -20.50 -8.65 -23.93
CA MET A 212 -19.36 -8.00 -24.62
C MET A 212 -18.09 -8.86 -24.59
N LYS A 213 -17.17 -8.54 -25.50
CA LYS A 213 -15.79 -9.04 -25.49
C LYS A 213 -14.86 -7.91 -25.06
N VAL A 214 -14.02 -8.17 -24.07
CA VAL A 214 -13.10 -7.17 -23.47
C VAL A 214 -11.69 -7.74 -23.44
N ILE A 215 -10.70 -6.91 -23.67
CA ILE A 215 -9.27 -7.27 -23.49
C ILE A 215 -8.70 -6.39 -22.38
N ASP A 216 -8.15 -7.03 -21.35
CA ASP A 216 -7.37 -6.37 -20.31
C ASP A 216 -5.88 -6.67 -20.54
N THR A 217 -5.18 -5.74 -21.20
CA THR A 217 -3.78 -5.93 -21.64
C THR A 217 -2.77 -5.82 -20.51
N CYS A 218 -3.17 -5.36 -19.33
CA CYS A 218 -2.31 -5.18 -18.15
C CYS A 218 -3.03 -5.72 -16.89
N ALA A 219 -3.58 -6.93 -17.01
CA ALA A 219 -4.48 -7.52 -16.03
C ALA A 219 -3.86 -7.65 -14.62
N GLY A 220 -2.55 -7.82 -14.53
CA GLY A 220 -1.88 -8.06 -13.26
C GLY A 220 -2.46 -9.26 -12.53
N ALA A 221 -2.76 -9.09 -11.24
CA ALA A 221 -3.44 -10.11 -10.44
C ALA A 221 -4.99 -10.02 -10.51
N GLY A 222 -5.54 -9.28 -11.48
CA GLY A 222 -6.95 -9.30 -11.82
C GLY A 222 -7.85 -8.30 -11.09
N GLY A 223 -7.31 -7.24 -10.49
CA GLY A 223 -8.13 -6.27 -9.75
C GLY A 223 -9.26 -5.68 -10.58
N LYS A 224 -8.95 -5.17 -11.77
CA LYS A 224 -9.92 -4.61 -12.72
C LYS A 224 -10.63 -5.69 -13.54
N THR A 225 -9.90 -6.73 -13.98
CA THR A 225 -10.46 -7.90 -14.69
C THR A 225 -11.64 -8.53 -13.95
N LEU A 226 -11.48 -8.77 -12.63
CA LEU A 226 -12.56 -9.33 -11.79
C LEU A 226 -13.74 -8.36 -11.62
N HIS A 227 -13.49 -7.05 -11.66
CA HIS A 227 -14.56 -6.07 -11.63
C HIS A 227 -15.35 -6.07 -12.95
N LEU A 228 -14.64 -6.12 -14.07
CA LEU A 228 -15.28 -6.29 -15.39
C LEU A 228 -16.14 -7.54 -15.46
N ALA A 229 -15.64 -8.68 -14.96
CA ALA A 229 -16.41 -9.91 -14.89
C ALA A 229 -17.72 -9.76 -14.09
N ALA A 230 -17.65 -9.01 -12.98
CA ALA A 230 -18.84 -8.73 -12.16
C ALA A 230 -19.83 -7.81 -12.90
N LEU A 231 -19.36 -6.73 -13.52
CA LEU A 231 -20.21 -5.82 -14.31
C LEU A 231 -20.83 -6.51 -15.54
N MET A 232 -20.12 -7.49 -16.12
CA MET A 232 -20.60 -8.30 -17.23
C MET A 232 -21.48 -9.47 -16.78
N GLU A 233 -21.73 -9.66 -15.50
CA GLU A 233 -22.53 -10.78 -14.95
C GLU A 233 -22.04 -12.16 -15.43
N ASN A 234 -20.74 -12.35 -15.57
CA ASN A 234 -20.15 -13.57 -16.18
C ASN A 234 -20.59 -13.87 -17.62
N LYS A 235 -21.19 -12.93 -18.33
CA LYS A 235 -21.62 -13.10 -19.73
C LYS A 235 -20.63 -12.42 -20.68
N GLY A 236 -20.37 -13.05 -21.84
CA GLY A 236 -19.35 -12.59 -22.77
C GLY A 236 -17.96 -13.16 -22.45
N GLN A 237 -16.90 -12.44 -22.83
CA GLN A 237 -15.52 -12.93 -22.71
C GLN A 237 -14.59 -11.81 -22.29
N ILE A 238 -13.69 -12.08 -21.36
CA ILE A 238 -12.59 -11.20 -20.99
C ILE A 238 -11.27 -11.92 -21.26
N ILE A 239 -10.46 -11.36 -22.15
CA ILE A 239 -9.09 -11.85 -22.40
C ILE A 239 -8.15 -11.08 -21.52
N ALA A 240 -7.54 -11.76 -20.54
CA ALA A 240 -6.62 -11.15 -19.57
C ALA A 240 -5.17 -11.43 -19.93
N MET A 241 -4.40 -10.38 -20.16
CA MET A 241 -3.00 -10.45 -20.57
C MET A 241 -2.10 -9.74 -19.57
N ASP A 242 -0.92 -10.27 -19.31
CA ASP A 242 0.15 -9.63 -18.55
C ASP A 242 1.50 -10.23 -18.96
N ILE A 243 2.57 -9.41 -18.90
CA ILE A 243 3.93 -9.88 -19.17
C ILE A 243 4.46 -10.84 -18.10
N TYR A 244 3.87 -10.82 -16.90
CA TYR A 244 4.26 -11.68 -15.79
C TYR A 244 3.28 -12.83 -15.59
N GLU A 245 3.61 -14.02 -16.04
CA GLU A 245 2.81 -15.22 -15.82
C GLU A 245 2.42 -15.46 -14.37
N SER A 246 3.31 -15.11 -13.42
CA SER A 246 3.04 -15.23 -11.99
C SER A 246 1.86 -14.39 -11.52
N LYS A 247 1.55 -13.27 -12.21
CA LYS A 247 0.37 -12.42 -11.97
C LYS A 247 -0.88 -13.10 -12.48
N LEU A 248 -0.84 -13.64 -13.69
CA LEU A 248 -1.97 -14.38 -14.29
C LEU A 248 -2.32 -15.63 -13.48
N ARG A 249 -1.33 -16.34 -12.94
CA ARG A 249 -1.59 -17.44 -11.99
C ARG A 249 -2.35 -16.97 -10.75
N LYS A 250 -2.02 -15.82 -10.19
CA LYS A 250 -2.77 -15.23 -9.07
C LYS A 250 -4.18 -14.83 -9.48
N LEU A 251 -4.35 -14.26 -10.67
CA LEU A 251 -5.66 -13.93 -11.23
C LEU A 251 -6.56 -15.18 -11.31
N LYS A 252 -6.06 -16.31 -11.83
CA LYS A 252 -6.82 -17.57 -11.89
C LYS A 252 -7.33 -18.02 -10.52
N VAL A 253 -6.49 -17.96 -9.49
CA VAL A 253 -6.89 -18.31 -8.11
C VAL A 253 -7.98 -17.37 -7.60
N ARG A 254 -7.85 -16.07 -7.85
CA ARG A 254 -8.83 -15.05 -7.44
C ARG A 254 -10.13 -15.20 -8.24
N ALA A 255 -10.07 -15.47 -9.55
CA ALA A 255 -11.24 -15.69 -10.38
C ALA A 255 -12.08 -16.87 -9.87
N LYS A 256 -11.41 -17.99 -9.53
CA LYS A 256 -12.08 -19.14 -8.91
C LYS A 256 -12.79 -18.77 -7.60
N ARG A 257 -12.09 -18.03 -6.69
CA ARG A 257 -12.68 -17.58 -5.43
C ARG A 257 -13.88 -16.67 -5.66
N ASN A 258 -13.78 -15.74 -6.61
CA ASN A 258 -14.82 -14.76 -6.94
C ASN A 258 -15.95 -15.35 -7.80
N LYS A 259 -15.87 -16.62 -8.24
CA LYS A 259 -16.79 -17.25 -9.19
C LYS A 259 -16.92 -16.47 -10.51
N ALA A 260 -15.81 -15.88 -10.96
CA ALA A 260 -15.71 -15.23 -12.26
C ALA A 260 -15.31 -16.28 -13.30
N HIS A 261 -16.19 -16.56 -14.27
CA HIS A 261 -16.04 -17.70 -15.19
C HIS A 261 -15.79 -17.31 -16.64
N ASN A 262 -15.91 -16.02 -16.98
CA ASN A 262 -15.78 -15.51 -18.34
C ASN A 262 -14.39 -14.87 -18.62
N ILE A 263 -13.35 -15.32 -17.91
CA ILE A 263 -11.98 -14.80 -18.02
C ILE A 263 -11.06 -15.89 -18.59
N ASP A 264 -10.39 -15.56 -19.69
CA ASP A 264 -9.39 -16.37 -20.38
C ASP A 264 -7.98 -15.79 -20.26
#